data_b35a61c2d9b00a7fb85a98faee1a9203
#
_entry.id   b35a61c2d9b00a7fb85a98faee1a9203
#
_cell.length_a   1.000
_cell.length_b   1.000
_cell.length_c   1.000
_cell.angle_alpha   90.00
_cell.angle_beta   90.00
_cell.angle_gamma   90.00
#
_symmetry.space_group_name_H-M   'P 1'
#
loop_
_entity.id
_entity.type
_entity.pdbx_description
1 polymer ?
#
loop_
_entity_poly.entity_id
_entity_poly.type
_entity_poly.pdbx_seq_one_letter_code
_entity_poly.pdbx_strand_id
1 'polypeptide(L)'
;LSYHQTRHAKTYVTGLAAGSSKTVTGIAREVLPAGSDRALNKFITEYDWDEDELNHERLEELQNHGETRWSTDGYIVIDDSVLQRTGKELPGAGSFYDHSEGEPVWGQDLVYAFYTDHKTSYPLAFRQFEKDECEDQKEAEKTKYDLARELITELEEEVGVPAATYLFDSWFAHDSGLIAHVKSYGKDWVGSLRSNRQVEYANKERRVDALEERIDTEEREIDDETYNTWTKTLPVSKFRQCTASDSRERTRR
;
A
#
# COMPACT_ATOMS: atom_id res chain seq x y z
N LEU A 1 28.05 7.11 3.72
CA LEU A 1 28.45 5.96 4.57
C LEU A 1 29.98 5.77 4.60
N SER A 2 30.58 5.53 5.80
CA SER A 2 31.99 5.12 5.91
C SER A 2 32.20 3.71 5.33
N TYR A 3 33.46 3.32 5.07
CA TYR A 3 33.79 1.97 4.61
C TYR A 3 33.18 0.86 5.48
N HIS A 4 33.24 1.04 6.82
CA HIS A 4 32.68 0.06 7.75
C HIS A 4 31.16 0.01 7.74
N GLN A 5 30.51 1.16 7.62
CA GLN A 5 29.06 1.25 7.49
C GLN A 5 28.58 0.60 6.19
N THR A 6 29.22 0.88 5.07
CA THR A 6 28.93 0.23 3.78
C THR A 6 29.05 -1.30 3.85
N ARG A 7 30.10 -1.79 4.54
CA ARG A 7 30.27 -3.24 4.74
C ARG A 7 29.13 -3.82 5.57
N HIS A 8 28.72 -3.17 6.65
CA HIS A 8 27.61 -3.65 7.49
C HIS A 8 26.28 -3.58 6.72
N ALA A 9 26.03 -2.52 5.96
CA ALA A 9 24.86 -2.42 5.10
C ALA A 9 24.79 -3.58 4.10
N LYS A 10 25.89 -3.84 3.37
CA LYS A 10 25.96 -4.98 2.44
C LYS A 10 25.72 -6.32 3.13
N THR A 11 26.32 -6.54 4.29
CA THR A 11 26.10 -7.77 5.08
C THR A 11 24.62 -7.92 5.46
N TYR A 12 24.00 -6.86 5.95
CA TYR A 12 22.61 -6.88 6.40
C TYR A 12 21.65 -7.15 5.22
N VAL A 13 21.78 -6.39 4.14
CA VAL A 13 20.95 -6.57 2.93
C VAL A 13 21.13 -7.96 2.33
N THR A 14 22.38 -8.47 2.24
CA THR A 14 22.64 -9.83 1.75
C THR A 14 21.99 -10.87 2.65
N GLY A 15 22.05 -10.69 3.97
CA GLY A 15 21.42 -11.60 4.91
C GLY A 15 19.88 -11.56 4.85
N LEU A 16 19.30 -10.39 4.63
CA LEU A 16 17.87 -10.28 4.39
C LEU A 16 17.44 -10.96 3.08
N ALA A 17 18.23 -10.87 2.03
CA ALA A 17 17.93 -11.47 0.74
C ALA A 17 18.14 -12.99 0.72
N ALA A 18 19.31 -13.46 1.17
CA ALA A 18 19.78 -14.84 0.95
C ALA A 18 19.85 -15.69 2.22
N GLY A 19 19.86 -15.09 3.42
CA GLY A 19 19.96 -15.84 4.68
C GLY A 19 18.69 -16.63 5.02
N SER A 20 18.83 -17.74 5.73
CA SER A 20 17.70 -18.52 6.25
C SER A 20 17.10 -17.87 7.49
N SER A 21 17.92 -17.20 8.29
CA SER A 21 17.49 -16.44 9.47
C SER A 21 17.62 -14.94 9.22
N LYS A 22 16.53 -14.20 9.42
CA LYS A 22 16.49 -12.74 9.24
C LYS A 22 16.82 -11.96 10.53
N THR A 23 17.25 -12.65 11.58
CA THR A 23 17.74 -12.00 12.81
C THR A 23 19.18 -11.53 12.64
N VAL A 24 19.56 -10.45 13.35
CA VAL A 24 20.94 -9.91 13.32
C VAL A 24 21.98 -10.99 13.61
N THR A 25 21.75 -11.83 14.63
CA THR A 25 22.63 -12.94 14.99
C THR A 25 22.67 -14.02 13.91
N GLY A 26 21.53 -14.33 13.29
CA GLY A 26 21.46 -15.28 12.17
C GLY A 26 22.23 -14.77 10.96
N ILE A 27 21.99 -13.54 10.56
CA ILE A 27 22.71 -12.90 9.44
C ILE A 27 24.22 -12.86 9.69
N ALA A 28 24.64 -12.49 10.91
CA ALA A 28 26.05 -12.45 11.26
C ALA A 28 26.75 -13.83 11.21
N ARG A 29 25.99 -14.93 11.37
CA ARG A 29 26.53 -16.30 11.24
C ARG A 29 26.57 -16.82 9.81
N GLU A 30 25.60 -16.42 8.99
CA GLU A 30 25.40 -16.97 7.65
C GLU A 30 26.15 -16.20 6.56
N VAL A 31 26.34 -14.88 6.73
CA VAL A 31 26.96 -14.01 5.73
C VAL A 31 28.43 -13.77 6.03
N LEU A 32 29.31 -14.12 5.10
CA LEU A 32 30.75 -13.87 5.23
C LEU A 32 31.19 -12.70 4.32
N PRO A 33 32.04 -11.81 4.82
CA PRO A 33 32.60 -11.66 6.17
C PRO A 33 31.72 -10.72 7.04
N ALA A 34 30.84 -11.28 7.83
CA ALA A 34 29.84 -10.50 8.59
C ALA A 34 30.44 -9.61 9.68
N GLY A 35 31.60 -9.95 10.22
CA GLY A 35 32.08 -9.35 11.45
C GLY A 35 31.33 -9.91 12.68
N SER A 36 31.24 -9.15 13.77
CA SER A 36 30.49 -9.60 14.95
C SER A 36 29.02 -9.18 14.85
N ASP A 37 28.16 -10.02 15.41
CA ASP A 37 26.72 -9.73 15.58
C ASP A 37 26.48 -8.41 16.35
N ARG A 38 27.32 -8.16 17.37
CA ARG A 38 27.28 -6.89 18.11
C ARG A 38 27.55 -5.67 17.22
N ALA A 39 28.53 -5.75 16.31
CA ALA A 39 28.85 -4.64 15.42
C ALA A 39 27.71 -4.40 14.40
N LEU A 40 27.10 -5.48 13.89
CA LEU A 40 25.97 -5.39 13.00
C LEU A 40 24.73 -4.86 13.72
N ASN A 41 24.48 -5.29 14.96
CA ASN A 41 23.39 -4.76 15.77
C ASN A 41 23.57 -3.25 16.02
N LYS A 42 24.78 -2.84 16.46
CA LYS A 42 25.11 -1.44 16.67
C LYS A 42 24.91 -0.58 15.39
N PHE A 43 25.28 -1.13 14.26
CA PHE A 43 25.06 -0.48 12.96
C PHE A 43 23.59 -0.19 12.70
N ILE A 44 22.67 -1.09 13.08
CA ILE A 44 21.24 -0.92 12.84
C ILE A 44 20.59 -0.01 13.89
N THR A 45 21.03 -0.11 15.18
CA THR A 45 20.31 0.51 16.30
C THR A 45 20.91 1.81 16.83
N GLU A 46 22.19 2.07 16.58
CA GLU A 46 22.90 3.23 17.15
C GLU A 46 23.40 4.24 16.09
N TYR A 47 23.38 3.88 14.81
CA TYR A 47 23.72 4.84 13.76
C TYR A 47 22.48 5.68 13.43
N ASP A 48 22.76 6.96 13.22
CA ASP A 48 21.76 7.91 12.73
C ASP A 48 21.52 7.64 11.24
N TRP A 49 20.35 7.11 10.93
CA TRP A 49 19.94 6.80 9.57
C TRP A 49 18.93 7.85 9.13
N ASP A 50 19.16 8.43 7.97
CA ASP A 50 18.16 9.18 7.25
C ASP A 50 17.40 8.18 6.36
N GLU A 51 16.23 7.72 6.83
CA GLU A 51 15.42 6.74 6.13
C GLU A 51 14.86 7.31 4.83
N ASP A 52 14.55 8.60 4.81
CA ASP A 52 13.99 9.27 3.64
C ASP A 52 15.06 9.43 2.56
N GLU A 53 16.28 9.87 2.92
CA GLU A 53 17.43 9.89 2.00
C GLU A 53 17.71 8.49 1.45
N LEU A 54 17.73 7.46 2.30
CA LEU A 54 17.97 6.09 1.88
C LEU A 54 16.89 5.59 0.91
N ASN A 55 15.63 5.91 1.18
CA ASN A 55 14.52 5.55 0.30
C ASN A 55 14.63 6.28 -1.05
N HIS A 56 14.98 7.56 -1.02
CA HIS A 56 15.18 8.35 -2.24
C HIS A 56 16.30 7.77 -3.13
N GLU A 57 17.48 7.52 -2.57
CA GLU A 57 18.61 6.88 -3.26
C GLU A 57 18.21 5.50 -3.85
N ARG A 58 17.43 4.72 -3.10
CA ARG A 58 16.90 3.43 -3.58
C ARG A 58 15.98 3.62 -4.79
N LEU A 59 15.09 4.59 -4.73
CA LEU A 59 14.17 4.87 -5.83
C LEU A 59 14.93 5.40 -7.05
N GLU A 60 15.92 6.27 -6.89
CA GLU A 60 16.78 6.73 -7.98
C GLU A 60 17.53 5.58 -8.65
N GLU A 61 18.11 4.66 -7.85
CA GLU A 61 18.80 3.49 -8.39
C GLU A 61 17.86 2.59 -9.20
N LEU A 62 16.63 2.39 -8.74
CA LEU A 62 15.62 1.66 -9.49
C LEU A 62 15.30 2.32 -10.86
N GLN A 63 15.39 3.66 -10.96
CA GLN A 63 15.16 4.38 -12.21
C GLN A 63 16.33 4.25 -13.20
N ASN A 64 17.52 3.89 -12.73
CA ASN A 64 18.68 3.64 -13.58
C ASN A 64 18.55 2.32 -14.37
N HIS A 65 17.69 1.41 -13.97
CA HIS A 65 17.48 0.11 -14.59
C HIS A 65 16.20 0.06 -15.41
N GLY A 66 16.30 -0.35 -16.68
CA GLY A 66 15.15 -0.39 -17.61
C GLY A 66 14.00 -1.30 -17.17
N GLU A 67 14.32 -2.37 -16.42
CA GLU A 67 13.32 -3.32 -15.92
C GLU A 67 12.48 -2.77 -14.74
N THR A 68 13.02 -1.80 -14.01
CA THR A 68 12.37 -1.23 -12.81
C THR A 68 11.99 0.23 -12.96
N ARG A 69 12.34 0.84 -14.11
CA ARG A 69 12.03 2.23 -14.40
C ARG A 69 10.52 2.46 -14.50
N TRP A 70 10.04 3.52 -13.87
CA TRP A 70 8.64 3.94 -13.95
C TRP A 70 8.13 4.15 -15.38
N SER A 71 6.89 3.83 -15.58
CA SER A 71 6.13 4.11 -16.81
C SER A 71 4.93 5.00 -16.49
N THR A 72 4.51 5.81 -17.45
CA THR A 72 3.23 6.55 -17.36
C THR A 72 2.02 5.62 -17.32
N ASP A 73 2.15 4.41 -17.87
CA ASP A 73 1.11 3.37 -17.88
C ASP A 73 1.13 2.50 -16.60
N GLY A 74 2.02 2.81 -15.65
CA GLY A 74 2.07 2.17 -14.35
C GLY A 74 0.97 2.67 -13.42
N TYR A 75 0.84 1.99 -12.30
CA TYR A 75 -0.14 2.26 -11.26
C TYR A 75 0.56 2.48 -9.91
N ILE A 76 -0.04 3.33 -9.09
CA ILE A 76 0.31 3.47 -7.67
C ILE A 76 -0.80 2.83 -6.85
N VAL A 77 -0.47 1.79 -6.11
CA VAL A 77 -1.41 1.08 -5.21
C VAL A 77 -1.25 1.65 -3.81
N ILE A 78 -2.33 2.11 -3.20
CA ILE A 78 -2.37 2.47 -1.78
C ILE A 78 -3.19 1.43 -1.05
N ASP A 79 -2.60 0.82 -0.03
CA ASP A 79 -3.22 -0.22 0.76
C ASP A 79 -2.64 -0.22 2.17
N ASP A 80 -3.19 -1.03 3.08
CA ASP A 80 -2.67 -1.21 4.42
C ASP A 80 -2.40 -2.69 4.74
N SER A 81 -1.51 -2.92 5.68
CA SER A 81 -1.20 -4.28 6.13
C SER A 81 -0.67 -4.30 7.55
N VAL A 82 -1.08 -5.30 8.31
CA VAL A 82 -0.60 -5.54 9.67
C VAL A 82 0.61 -6.45 9.66
N LEU A 83 1.75 -5.92 10.06
CA LEU A 83 2.96 -6.72 10.27
C LEU A 83 2.94 -7.32 11.68
N GLN A 84 2.64 -8.60 11.77
CA GLN A 84 2.62 -9.32 13.04
C GLN A 84 3.97 -9.24 13.77
N ARG A 85 3.93 -9.00 15.07
CA ARG A 85 5.10 -8.85 15.93
C ARG A 85 4.95 -9.70 17.20
N THR A 86 6.08 -10.15 17.74
CA THR A 86 6.13 -10.86 19.03
C THR A 86 6.61 -9.96 20.16
N GLY A 87 7.32 -8.88 19.85
CA GLY A 87 7.79 -7.91 20.83
C GLY A 87 6.66 -7.02 21.35
N LYS A 88 6.60 -6.82 22.67
CA LYS A 88 5.56 -6.00 23.31
C LYS A 88 5.95 -4.52 23.46
N GLU A 89 7.23 -4.18 23.31
CA GLU A 89 7.79 -2.85 23.52
C GLU A 89 8.23 -2.20 22.18
N LEU A 90 7.60 -2.58 21.08
CA LEU A 90 7.88 -1.99 19.78
C LEU A 90 7.06 -0.71 19.60
N PRO A 91 7.68 0.41 19.20
CA PRO A 91 6.95 1.65 18.92
C PRO A 91 5.83 1.43 17.91
N GLY A 92 4.64 1.98 18.21
CA GLY A 92 3.45 1.87 17.37
C GLY A 92 2.88 0.45 17.20
N ALA A 93 3.39 -0.55 17.96
CA ALA A 93 2.79 -1.87 17.99
C ALA A 93 1.53 -1.87 18.86
N GLY A 94 0.49 -2.51 18.35
CA GLY A 94 -0.81 -2.61 19.03
C GLY A 94 -1.59 -3.82 18.57
N SER A 95 -2.81 -3.96 19.07
CA SER A 95 -3.76 -4.96 18.56
C SER A 95 -4.54 -4.37 17.40
N PHE A 96 -4.36 -4.91 16.20
CA PHE A 96 -5.04 -4.50 14.99
C PHE A 96 -5.84 -5.68 14.42
N TYR A 97 -6.96 -5.40 13.77
CA TYR A 97 -7.71 -6.43 13.08
C TYR A 97 -7.05 -6.74 11.75
N ASP A 98 -6.63 -7.99 11.59
CA ASP A 98 -6.07 -8.48 10.33
C ASP A 98 -7.17 -9.14 9.51
N HIS A 99 -7.51 -8.56 8.38
CA HIS A 99 -8.56 -9.05 7.50
C HIS A 99 -8.19 -10.38 6.83
N SER A 100 -6.92 -10.71 6.68
CA SER A 100 -6.46 -11.96 6.08
C SER A 100 -6.57 -13.13 7.06
N GLU A 101 -6.29 -12.88 8.35
CA GLU A 101 -6.44 -13.88 9.42
C GLU A 101 -7.87 -13.93 9.98
N GLY A 102 -8.65 -12.85 9.79
CA GLY A 102 -10.02 -12.72 10.31
C GLY A 102 -10.11 -12.48 11.81
N GLU A 103 -9.01 -12.10 12.46
CA GLU A 103 -8.93 -11.87 13.91
C GLU A 103 -7.99 -10.72 14.27
N PRO A 104 -8.06 -10.19 15.51
CA PRO A 104 -7.10 -9.22 15.99
C PRO A 104 -5.72 -9.87 16.20
N VAL A 105 -4.68 -9.25 15.65
CA VAL A 105 -3.29 -9.66 15.82
C VAL A 105 -2.47 -8.56 16.47
N TRP A 106 -1.42 -8.94 17.22
CA TRP A 106 -0.46 -7.98 17.74
C TRP A 106 0.58 -7.66 16.69
N GLY A 107 0.74 -6.39 16.35
CA GLY A 107 1.65 -5.98 15.29
C GLY A 107 1.74 -4.48 15.10
N GLN A 108 2.35 -4.08 14.00
CA GLN A 108 2.40 -2.71 13.50
C GLN A 108 1.54 -2.64 12.24
N ASP A 109 0.68 -1.64 12.17
CA ASP A 109 -0.20 -1.41 11.03
C ASP A 109 0.42 -0.34 10.12
N LEU A 110 0.64 -0.67 8.87
CA LEU A 110 1.31 0.20 7.90
C LEU A 110 0.37 0.53 6.75
N VAL A 111 0.28 1.82 6.42
CA VAL A 111 -0.25 2.28 5.13
C VAL A 111 0.93 2.42 4.20
N TYR A 112 0.87 1.84 3.02
CA TYR A 112 1.97 1.83 2.07
C TYR A 112 1.52 2.21 0.65
N ALA A 113 2.49 2.69 -0.11
CA ALA A 113 2.36 2.93 -1.52
C ALA A 113 3.28 1.98 -2.31
N PHE A 114 2.74 1.32 -3.32
CA PHE A 114 3.47 0.46 -4.25
C PHE A 114 3.36 1.01 -5.67
N TYR A 115 4.46 0.94 -6.40
CA TYR A 115 4.42 1.04 -7.84
C TYR A 115 4.26 -0.35 -8.44
N THR A 116 3.43 -0.46 -9.48
CA THR A 116 3.32 -1.67 -10.28
C THR A 116 3.05 -1.36 -11.75
N ASP A 117 3.62 -2.15 -12.62
CA ASP A 117 3.34 -2.18 -14.06
C ASP A 117 3.41 -3.63 -14.56
N HIS A 118 3.41 -3.83 -15.89
CA HIS A 118 3.50 -5.17 -16.47
C HIS A 118 4.86 -5.87 -16.29
N LYS A 119 5.89 -5.16 -15.78
CA LYS A 119 7.26 -5.67 -15.67
C LYS A 119 7.67 -5.88 -14.23
N THR A 120 7.29 -4.96 -13.36
CA THR A 120 7.80 -4.89 -11.99
C THR A 120 6.77 -4.39 -11.00
N SER A 121 7.01 -4.71 -9.74
CA SER A 121 6.24 -4.19 -8.61
C SER A 121 7.17 -4.03 -7.41
N TYR A 122 7.14 -2.85 -6.76
CA TYR A 122 7.96 -2.58 -5.58
C TYR A 122 7.39 -1.45 -4.71
N PRO A 123 7.71 -1.43 -3.40
CA PRO A 123 7.25 -0.38 -2.50
C PRO A 123 7.90 0.97 -2.85
N LEU A 124 7.12 2.03 -2.79
CA LEU A 124 7.56 3.41 -2.92
C LEU A 124 7.87 4.02 -1.56
N ALA A 125 6.88 4.02 -0.67
CA ALA A 125 6.98 4.55 0.67
C ALA A 125 5.94 3.89 1.59
N PHE A 126 6.04 4.13 2.89
CA PHE A 126 5.04 3.69 3.87
C PHE A 126 4.93 4.68 5.03
N ARG A 127 3.81 4.60 5.76
CA ARG A 127 3.58 5.30 7.03
C ARG A 127 3.03 4.32 8.05
N GLN A 128 3.54 4.41 9.28
CA GLN A 128 3.02 3.61 10.38
C GLN A 128 1.77 4.27 10.95
N PHE A 129 0.70 3.48 11.08
CA PHE A 129 -0.50 3.91 11.79
C PHE A 129 -0.35 3.61 13.28
N GLU A 130 -0.50 4.63 14.09
CA GLU A 130 -0.41 4.53 15.55
C GLU A 130 -1.79 4.75 16.17
N LYS A 131 -2.17 3.90 17.10
CA LYS A 131 -3.34 4.12 17.93
C LYS A 131 -2.93 4.92 19.15
N ASP A 132 -3.61 6.02 19.39
CA ASP A 132 -3.40 6.78 20.62
C ASP A 132 -3.91 5.96 21.82
N GLU A 133 -3.00 5.59 22.73
CA GLU A 133 -3.35 4.92 23.99
C GLU A 133 -3.68 5.92 25.12
N CYS A 134 -3.53 7.22 24.86
CA CYS A 134 -3.75 8.28 25.87
C CYS A 134 -5.05 9.02 25.66
N GLU A 135 -6.05 8.76 26.52
CA GLU A 135 -7.33 9.47 26.56
C GLU A 135 -7.22 11.00 26.85
N ASP A 136 -6.03 11.51 27.20
CA ASP A 136 -5.84 12.87 27.66
C ASP A 136 -5.24 13.86 26.64
N GLN A 137 -4.81 13.44 25.46
CA GLN A 137 -4.26 14.34 24.42
C GLN A 137 -5.23 14.47 23.25
N LYS A 138 -5.89 15.63 23.19
CA LYS A 138 -6.79 16.06 22.11
C LYS A 138 -6.06 16.57 20.86
N GLU A 139 -4.91 16.01 20.47
CA GLU A 139 -4.41 16.17 19.13
C GLU A 139 -5.13 15.17 18.24
N ALA A 140 -5.69 15.66 17.14
CA ALA A 140 -6.46 14.81 16.22
C ALA A 140 -5.57 13.69 15.71
N GLU A 141 -5.87 12.47 16.16
CA GLU A 141 -5.21 11.24 15.72
C GLU A 141 -5.27 11.15 14.18
N LYS A 142 -4.12 10.95 13.54
CA LYS A 142 -4.07 10.78 12.09
C LYS A 142 -4.77 9.50 11.71
N THR A 143 -5.75 9.59 10.84
CA THR A 143 -6.41 8.41 10.28
C THR A 143 -5.54 7.79 9.18
N LYS A 144 -5.79 6.53 8.83
CA LYS A 144 -5.13 5.90 7.66
C LYS A 144 -5.39 6.68 6.37
N TYR A 145 -6.52 7.38 6.25
CA TYR A 145 -6.79 8.29 5.13
C TYR A 145 -5.86 9.52 5.12
N ASP A 146 -5.51 10.03 6.31
CA ASP A 146 -4.54 11.12 6.42
C ASP A 146 -3.14 10.66 6.02
N LEU A 147 -2.72 9.48 6.48
CA LEU A 147 -1.46 8.87 6.09
C LEU A 147 -1.39 8.57 4.59
N ALA A 148 -2.49 8.10 3.99
CA ALA A 148 -2.58 7.92 2.55
C ALA A 148 -2.45 9.24 1.78
N ARG A 149 -3.05 10.33 2.27
CA ARG A 149 -2.89 11.67 1.68
C ARG A 149 -1.46 12.19 1.78
N GLU A 150 -0.79 11.97 2.91
CA GLU A 150 0.62 12.31 3.08
C GLU A 150 1.51 11.55 2.09
N LEU A 151 1.31 10.24 1.94
CA LEU A 151 2.03 9.43 0.94
C LEU A 151 1.81 9.95 -0.47
N ILE A 152 0.57 10.26 -0.85
CA ILE A 152 0.25 10.80 -2.17
C ILE A 152 0.95 12.15 -2.39
N THR A 153 0.93 13.04 -1.40
CA THR A 153 1.61 14.34 -1.47
C THR A 153 3.11 14.16 -1.70
N GLU A 154 3.77 13.29 -0.92
CA GLU A 154 5.20 12.98 -1.09
C GLU A 154 5.50 12.43 -2.50
N LEU A 155 4.69 11.47 -2.98
CA LEU A 155 4.90 10.86 -4.29
C LEU A 155 4.73 11.84 -5.45
N GLU A 156 3.82 12.81 -5.32
CA GLU A 156 3.56 13.79 -6.38
C GLU A 156 4.49 15.00 -6.31
N GLU A 157 4.83 15.49 -5.11
CA GLU A 157 5.57 16.73 -4.93
C GLU A 157 7.08 16.54 -4.78
N GLU A 158 7.52 15.43 -4.18
CA GLU A 158 8.92 15.19 -3.85
C GLU A 158 9.55 14.10 -4.74
N VAL A 159 8.85 12.99 -4.93
CA VAL A 159 9.38 11.83 -5.68
C VAL A 159 9.12 11.97 -7.19
N GLY A 160 7.96 12.49 -7.58
CA GLY A 160 7.62 12.73 -8.97
C GLY A 160 7.31 11.46 -9.78
N VAL A 161 6.58 10.49 -9.21
CA VAL A 161 6.21 9.25 -9.90
C VAL A 161 5.29 9.56 -11.08
N PRO A 162 5.64 9.19 -12.33
CA PRO A 162 4.89 9.58 -13.52
C PRO A 162 3.58 8.82 -13.74
N ALA A 163 3.31 7.76 -12.95
CA ALA A 163 2.08 6.97 -13.08
C ALA A 163 0.83 7.86 -13.00
N ALA A 164 -0.11 7.63 -13.93
CA ALA A 164 -1.30 8.48 -14.04
C ALA A 164 -2.48 8.02 -13.18
N THR A 165 -2.42 6.80 -12.63
CA THR A 165 -3.58 6.17 -11.99
C THR A 165 -3.23 5.58 -10.63
N TYR A 166 -4.05 5.92 -9.63
CA TYR A 166 -4.01 5.32 -8.29
C TYR A 166 -5.01 4.17 -8.19
N LEU A 167 -4.61 3.10 -7.51
CA LEU A 167 -5.46 1.94 -7.23
C LEU A 167 -5.75 1.87 -5.73
N PHE A 168 -7.01 1.64 -5.38
CA PHE A 168 -7.48 1.54 -4.01
C PHE A 168 -8.37 0.32 -3.81
N ASP A 169 -8.31 -0.27 -2.63
CA ASP A 169 -9.34 -1.19 -2.19
C ASP A 169 -10.68 -0.47 -1.90
N SER A 170 -11.69 -1.22 -1.50
CA SER A 170 -13.01 -0.65 -1.19
C SER A 170 -13.03 0.25 0.05
N TRP A 171 -12.06 0.09 0.95
CA TRP A 171 -11.98 0.88 2.17
C TRP A 171 -11.42 2.27 1.89
N PHE A 172 -10.27 2.36 1.21
CA PHE A 172 -9.67 3.63 0.79
C PHE A 172 -10.53 4.36 -0.25
N ALA A 173 -11.09 3.65 -1.22
CA ALA A 173 -12.00 4.23 -2.24
C ALA A 173 -13.31 4.77 -1.63
N HIS A 174 -13.61 4.50 -0.36
CA HIS A 174 -14.79 5.06 0.31
C HIS A 174 -14.62 6.53 0.70
N ASP A 175 -13.40 7.01 0.94
CA ASP A 175 -13.14 8.37 1.38
C ASP A 175 -13.11 9.36 0.21
N SER A 176 -14.13 10.23 0.16
CA SER A 176 -14.22 11.24 -0.90
C SER A 176 -13.14 12.32 -0.81
N GLY A 177 -12.57 12.56 0.38
CA GLY A 177 -11.46 13.48 0.59
C GLY A 177 -10.17 12.96 -0.01
N LEU A 178 -9.88 11.67 0.15
CA LEU A 178 -8.74 11.01 -0.48
C LEU A 178 -8.85 11.06 -2.01
N ILE A 179 -10.02 10.72 -2.54
CA ILE A 179 -10.25 10.78 -3.99
C ILE A 179 -10.14 12.21 -4.54
N ALA A 180 -10.65 13.20 -3.81
CA ALA A 180 -10.50 14.61 -4.19
C ALA A 180 -9.02 15.04 -4.17
N HIS A 181 -8.23 14.52 -3.23
CA HIS A 181 -6.80 14.78 -3.12
C HIS A 181 -6.03 14.23 -4.33
N VAL A 182 -6.26 12.98 -4.74
CA VAL A 182 -5.69 12.40 -5.97
C VAL A 182 -6.04 13.25 -7.19
N LYS A 183 -7.31 13.64 -7.32
CA LYS A 183 -7.78 14.46 -8.44
C LYS A 183 -7.20 15.87 -8.46
N SER A 184 -6.79 16.43 -7.32
CA SER A 184 -6.15 17.74 -7.28
C SER A 184 -4.77 17.75 -7.98
N TYR A 185 -4.12 16.59 -8.07
CA TYR A 185 -2.89 16.39 -8.85
C TYR A 185 -3.14 16.02 -10.32
N GLY A 186 -4.40 16.04 -10.78
CA GLY A 186 -4.76 15.68 -12.15
C GLY A 186 -4.63 14.19 -12.46
N LYS A 187 -4.57 13.34 -11.42
CA LYS A 187 -4.44 11.89 -11.55
C LYS A 187 -5.82 11.22 -11.58
N ASP A 188 -5.86 10.06 -12.22
CA ASP A 188 -7.01 9.17 -12.20
C ASP A 188 -6.94 8.16 -11.05
N TRP A 189 -8.03 7.48 -10.82
CA TRP A 189 -8.09 6.42 -9.81
C TRP A 189 -9.03 5.29 -10.22
N VAL A 190 -8.75 4.10 -9.73
CA VAL A 190 -9.59 2.92 -9.81
C VAL A 190 -9.72 2.35 -8.41
N GLY A 191 -10.90 1.94 -8.03
CA GLY A 191 -11.13 1.34 -6.72
C GLY A 191 -12.42 0.54 -6.67
N SER A 192 -12.46 -0.43 -5.77
CA SER A 192 -13.65 -1.24 -5.53
C SER A 192 -14.71 -0.41 -4.81
N LEU A 193 -15.96 -0.52 -5.23
CA LEU A 193 -17.09 0.05 -4.52
C LEU A 193 -17.70 -0.99 -3.57
N ARG A 194 -18.02 -0.56 -2.35
CA ARG A 194 -18.79 -1.40 -1.43
C ARG A 194 -20.17 -1.67 -2.02
N SER A 195 -20.66 -2.89 -1.88
CA SER A 195 -21.95 -3.35 -2.40
C SER A 195 -23.14 -2.50 -1.95
N ASN A 196 -23.05 -1.90 -0.76
CA ASN A 196 -24.07 -1.01 -0.20
C ASN A 196 -23.99 0.44 -0.68
N ARG A 197 -23.03 0.80 -1.56
CA ARG A 197 -22.89 2.16 -2.08
C ARG A 197 -24.09 2.55 -2.92
N GLN A 198 -24.53 3.80 -2.76
CA GLN A 198 -25.62 4.37 -3.55
C GLN A 198 -25.11 4.90 -4.89
N VAL A 199 -25.79 4.56 -5.95
CA VAL A 199 -25.59 5.08 -7.31
C VAL A 199 -26.90 5.52 -7.91
N GLU A 200 -26.88 6.51 -8.79
CA GLU A 200 -28.08 6.92 -9.52
C GLU A 200 -28.24 6.06 -10.78
N TYR A 201 -29.29 5.25 -10.82
CA TYR A 201 -29.65 4.43 -11.97
C TYR A 201 -31.11 4.63 -12.33
N ALA A 202 -31.38 4.97 -13.59
CA ALA A 202 -32.73 5.27 -14.10
C ALA A 202 -33.46 6.34 -13.26
N ASN A 203 -32.75 7.45 -12.93
CA ASN A 203 -33.23 8.59 -12.13
C ASN A 203 -33.67 8.21 -10.71
N LYS A 204 -33.11 7.15 -10.14
CA LYS A 204 -33.34 6.73 -8.75
C LYS A 204 -32.02 6.32 -8.10
N GLU A 205 -31.85 6.73 -6.84
CA GLU A 205 -30.77 6.19 -6.00
C GLU A 205 -30.99 4.72 -5.70
N ARG A 206 -29.99 3.91 -5.92
CA ARG A 206 -30.01 2.46 -5.68
C ARG A 206 -28.68 2.01 -5.14
N ARG A 207 -28.69 0.98 -4.31
CA ARG A 207 -27.47 0.30 -3.90
C ARG A 207 -26.87 -0.47 -5.08
N VAL A 208 -25.55 -0.58 -5.11
CA VAL A 208 -24.82 -1.33 -6.17
C VAL A 208 -25.28 -2.79 -6.20
N ASP A 209 -25.43 -3.46 -5.03
CA ASP A 209 -25.93 -4.83 -4.95
C ASP A 209 -27.36 -5.02 -5.46
N ALA A 210 -28.19 -3.98 -5.41
CA ALA A 210 -29.56 -4.01 -5.92
C ALA A 210 -29.66 -3.76 -7.44
N LEU A 211 -28.56 -3.50 -8.12
CA LEU A 211 -28.52 -3.36 -9.57
C LEU A 211 -28.44 -4.70 -10.29
N GLU A 212 -27.86 -5.72 -9.66
CA GLU A 212 -27.61 -7.04 -10.27
C GLU A 212 -28.85 -7.65 -10.94
N GLU A 213 -30.02 -7.52 -10.30
CA GLU A 213 -31.29 -8.00 -10.84
C GLU A 213 -31.88 -7.14 -11.99
N ARG A 214 -31.23 -6.00 -12.31
CA ARG A 214 -31.79 -4.96 -13.19
C ARG A 214 -30.92 -4.63 -14.38
N ILE A 215 -29.76 -5.26 -14.47
CA ILE A 215 -28.77 -5.05 -15.53
C ILE A 215 -28.53 -6.37 -16.27
N ASP A 216 -28.40 -6.24 -17.59
CA ASP A 216 -27.95 -7.36 -18.40
C ASP A 216 -26.42 -7.37 -18.41
N THR A 217 -25.84 -8.45 -17.92
CA THR A 217 -24.38 -8.65 -17.85
C THR A 217 -23.89 -9.43 -19.05
N GLU A 218 -22.64 -9.18 -19.45
CA GLU A 218 -21.93 -9.92 -20.47
C GLU A 218 -20.91 -10.85 -19.80
N GLU A 219 -20.80 -12.09 -20.25
CA GLU A 219 -19.74 -12.99 -19.81
C GLU A 219 -18.41 -12.58 -20.45
N ARG A 220 -17.38 -12.40 -19.61
CA ARG A 220 -16.00 -12.15 -20.05
C ARG A 220 -15.04 -13.10 -19.33
N GLU A 221 -14.08 -13.60 -20.06
CA GLU A 221 -12.98 -14.38 -19.53
C GLU A 221 -11.81 -13.42 -19.18
N ILE A 222 -11.34 -13.47 -17.93
CA ILE A 222 -10.23 -12.68 -17.44
C ILE A 222 -9.36 -13.61 -16.59
N ASP A 223 -8.10 -13.78 -16.95
CA ASP A 223 -7.13 -14.65 -16.25
C ASP A 223 -7.65 -16.09 -16.04
N ASP A 224 -8.19 -16.71 -17.09
CA ASP A 224 -8.78 -18.06 -17.08
C ASP A 224 -10.05 -18.23 -16.19
N GLU A 225 -10.61 -17.14 -15.69
CA GLU A 225 -11.86 -17.11 -14.93
C GLU A 225 -12.98 -16.40 -15.69
N THR A 226 -14.21 -16.86 -15.53
CA THR A 226 -15.38 -16.28 -16.20
C THR A 226 -16.12 -15.34 -15.27
N TYR A 227 -16.24 -14.08 -15.68
CA TYR A 227 -16.94 -13.03 -14.97
C TYR A 227 -18.18 -12.56 -15.73
N ASN A 228 -19.25 -12.27 -14.99
CA ASN A 228 -20.38 -11.50 -15.51
C ASN A 228 -20.06 -10.02 -15.34
N THR A 229 -19.91 -9.29 -16.44
CA THR A 229 -19.47 -7.89 -16.43
C THR A 229 -20.54 -6.97 -16.99
N TRP A 230 -20.57 -5.76 -16.47
CA TRP A 230 -21.38 -4.66 -16.98
C TRP A 230 -20.62 -3.34 -16.75
N THR A 231 -20.60 -2.47 -17.74
CA THR A 231 -19.90 -1.21 -17.65
C THR A 231 -20.82 -0.06 -18.03
N LYS A 232 -20.93 0.91 -17.13
CA LYS A 232 -21.70 2.15 -17.37
C LYS A 232 -21.19 3.28 -16.51
N THR A 233 -21.23 4.50 -17.06
CA THR A 233 -20.97 5.71 -16.27
C THR A 233 -22.22 6.09 -15.49
N LEU A 234 -22.12 6.11 -14.18
CA LEU A 234 -23.21 6.48 -13.27
C LEU A 234 -22.73 7.52 -12.25
N PRO A 235 -23.61 8.46 -11.84
CA PRO A 235 -23.37 9.25 -10.65
C PRO A 235 -23.31 8.36 -9.41
N VAL A 236 -22.20 8.43 -8.67
CA VAL A 236 -22.02 7.72 -7.41
C VAL A 236 -22.21 8.72 -6.27
N SER A 237 -23.01 8.36 -5.29
CA SER A 237 -23.25 9.17 -4.09
C SER A 237 -21.93 9.57 -3.43
N LYS A 238 -21.74 10.88 -3.18
CA LYS A 238 -20.53 11.57 -2.72
C LYS A 238 -19.40 11.72 -3.77
N PHE A 239 -19.52 11.14 -4.98
CA PHE A 239 -18.59 11.39 -6.08
C PHE A 239 -19.33 12.00 -7.27
N ARG A 240 -18.78 13.03 -7.88
CA ARG A 240 -19.51 13.77 -8.93
C ARG A 240 -19.60 13.08 -10.29
N GLN A 241 -18.75 12.12 -10.59
CA GLN A 241 -18.87 11.20 -11.75
C GLN A 241 -17.83 10.09 -11.60
N CYS A 242 -18.25 8.83 -11.62
CA CYS A 242 -17.37 7.67 -11.70
C CYS A 242 -17.92 6.71 -12.75
N THR A 243 -17.03 5.99 -13.42
CA THR A 243 -17.41 4.83 -14.21
C THR A 243 -17.53 3.65 -13.24
N ALA A 244 -18.70 3.05 -13.14
CA ALA A 244 -18.90 1.84 -12.37
C ALA A 244 -18.88 0.63 -13.30
N SER A 245 -18.06 -0.36 -13.00
CA SER A 245 -18.11 -1.70 -13.61
C SER A 245 -18.33 -2.70 -12.49
N ASP A 246 -19.22 -3.66 -12.70
CA ASP A 246 -19.38 -4.80 -11.80
C ASP A 246 -18.77 -6.04 -12.49
N SER A 247 -17.82 -6.69 -11.82
CA SER A 247 -17.26 -7.97 -12.21
C SER A 247 -17.36 -8.90 -11.02
N ARG A 248 -18.15 -9.96 -11.13
CA ARG A 248 -18.31 -10.96 -10.08
C ARG A 248 -17.94 -12.32 -10.59
N GLU A 249 -17.12 -12.99 -9.82
CA GLU A 249 -16.80 -14.40 -10.00
C GLU A 249 -18.07 -15.26 -9.91
N ARG A 250 -18.27 -16.14 -10.89
CA ARG A 250 -19.34 -17.13 -10.83
C ARG A 250 -18.95 -18.16 -9.79
N THR A 251 -19.52 -18.08 -8.59
CA THR A 251 -19.39 -19.14 -7.58
C THR A 251 -19.87 -20.46 -8.22
N ARG A 252 -18.94 -21.41 -8.39
CA ARG A 252 -19.29 -22.77 -8.80
C ARG A 252 -20.25 -23.35 -7.76
N ARG A 253 -21.45 -23.70 -8.20
CA ARG A 253 -22.34 -24.58 -7.46
C ARG A 253 -21.98 -26.04 -7.73
#